data_619b754866ffd1c9aa4cad7b19617e9d
#
_entry.id   619b754866ffd1c9aa4cad7b19617e9d
#
_cell.length_a   1.000
_cell.length_b   1.000
_cell.length_c   1.000
_cell.angle_alpha   90.00
_cell.angle_beta   90.00
_cell.angle_gamma   90.00
#
_symmetry.space_group_name_H-M   'P 1'
#
loop_
_entity.id
_entity.type
_entity.pdbx_description
1 polymer ?
#
loop_
_entity_poly.entity_id
_entity_poly.type
_entity_poly.pdbx_seq_one_letter_code
_entity_poly.pdbx_strand_id
1 'polypeptide(L)'
;MALEPLRTLLDLTKVLRPGLTAPSFSNFLVVFAGWIRTAGIHAVTEALVVTGVAGRRHHDAYHRFFSRGTWDPDELGRLLFGIILQLCGGSAIRVVIDDTLAPKKGPMVFGLGCHIDAVRSTRLHKVFTFGH
;
A
#
# COMPACT_ATOMS: atom_id res chain seq x y z
N MET A 1 7.94 2.91 -28.16
CA MET A 1 8.94 3.02 -27.07
C MET A 1 8.35 3.29 -25.66
N ALA A 2 7.04 3.49 -25.52
CA ALA A 2 6.40 3.77 -24.22
C ALA A 2 5.99 2.52 -23.40
N LEU A 3 6.20 1.30 -23.88
CA LEU A 3 5.78 0.07 -23.20
C LEU A 3 6.86 -0.57 -22.31
N GLU A 4 8.12 -0.15 -22.43
CA GLU A 4 9.24 -0.69 -21.63
C GLU A 4 9.08 -0.42 -20.10
N PRO A 5 8.75 0.80 -19.66
CA PRO A 5 8.58 1.06 -18.22
C PRO A 5 7.44 0.26 -17.61
N LEU A 6 6.37 0.04 -18.36
CA LEU A 6 5.21 -0.73 -17.91
C LEU A 6 5.52 -2.22 -17.80
N ARG A 7 6.31 -2.77 -18.72
CA ARG A 7 6.77 -4.16 -18.65
C ARG A 7 7.65 -4.38 -17.43
N THR A 8 8.61 -3.50 -17.20
CA THR A 8 9.48 -3.55 -16.01
C THR A 8 8.68 -3.51 -14.71
N LEU A 9 7.67 -2.62 -14.63
CA LEU A 9 6.79 -2.53 -13.46
C LEU A 9 6.00 -3.81 -13.23
N LEU A 10 5.42 -4.38 -14.29
CA LEU A 10 4.70 -5.65 -14.21
C LEU A 10 5.63 -6.80 -13.82
N ASP A 11 6.87 -6.81 -14.28
CA ASP A 11 7.84 -7.84 -13.92
C ASP A 11 8.26 -7.72 -12.45
N LEU A 12 8.45 -6.50 -11.95
CA LEU A 12 8.68 -6.25 -10.53
C LEU A 12 7.51 -6.74 -9.66
N THR A 13 6.27 -6.50 -10.08
CA THR A 13 5.12 -6.96 -9.32
C THR A 13 4.99 -8.48 -9.28
N LYS A 14 5.48 -9.21 -10.30
CA LYS A 14 5.48 -10.68 -10.32
C LYS A 14 6.29 -11.29 -9.17
N VAL A 15 7.30 -10.59 -8.67
CA VAL A 15 8.08 -11.02 -7.50
C VAL A 15 7.19 -11.14 -6.25
N LEU A 16 6.12 -10.36 -6.15
CA LEU A 16 5.19 -10.40 -5.02
C LEU A 16 4.17 -11.55 -5.11
N ARG A 17 4.12 -12.25 -6.24
CA ARG A 17 3.13 -13.33 -6.48
C ARG A 17 3.17 -14.47 -5.44
N PRO A 18 4.33 -14.92 -4.93
CA PRO A 18 4.36 -15.99 -3.92
C PRO A 18 3.61 -15.66 -2.62
N GLY A 19 3.57 -14.39 -2.22
CA GLY A 19 2.85 -13.92 -1.04
C GLY A 19 1.33 -13.74 -1.23
N LEU A 20 0.80 -14.06 -2.41
CA LEU A 20 -0.61 -13.83 -2.76
C LEU A 20 -1.23 -15.05 -3.45
N THR A 21 -2.50 -15.31 -3.17
CA THR A 21 -3.26 -16.27 -3.99
C THR A 21 -3.47 -15.73 -5.41
N ALA A 22 -3.72 -16.59 -6.40
CA ALA A 22 -3.91 -16.13 -7.77
C ALA A 22 -5.05 -15.10 -7.94
N PRO A 23 -6.23 -15.25 -7.30
CA PRO A 23 -7.25 -14.21 -7.32
C PRO A 23 -6.84 -12.89 -6.63
N SER A 24 -6.13 -13.00 -5.50
CA SER A 24 -5.62 -11.83 -4.77
C SER A 24 -4.58 -11.08 -5.58
N PHE A 25 -3.66 -11.80 -6.25
CA PHE A 25 -2.68 -11.18 -7.13
C PHE A 25 -3.31 -10.45 -8.31
N SER A 26 -4.36 -11.02 -8.91
CA SER A 26 -5.10 -10.35 -9.98
C SER A 26 -5.76 -9.05 -9.50
N ASN A 27 -6.40 -9.07 -8.32
CA ASN A 27 -6.98 -7.87 -7.73
C ASN A 27 -5.92 -6.83 -7.37
N PHE A 28 -4.79 -7.28 -6.80
CA PHE A 28 -3.63 -6.43 -6.51
C PHE A 28 -3.15 -5.68 -7.75
N LEU A 29 -2.94 -6.37 -8.87
CA LEU A 29 -2.45 -5.74 -10.10
C LEU A 29 -3.40 -4.65 -10.61
N VAL A 30 -4.70 -4.87 -10.55
CA VAL A 30 -5.70 -3.89 -10.98
C VAL A 30 -5.66 -2.65 -10.09
N VAL A 31 -5.70 -2.84 -8.77
CA VAL A 31 -5.70 -1.72 -7.81
C VAL A 31 -4.38 -0.96 -7.87
N PHE A 32 -3.26 -1.66 -7.91
CA PHE A 32 -1.92 -1.07 -7.98
C PHE A 32 -1.72 -0.24 -9.26
N ALA A 33 -2.06 -0.81 -10.43
CA ALA A 33 -1.97 -0.09 -11.69
C ALA A 33 -2.91 1.12 -11.72
N GLY A 34 -4.09 1.00 -11.13
CA GLY A 34 -5.04 2.10 -10.98
C GLY A 34 -4.50 3.22 -10.11
N TRP A 35 -3.95 2.90 -8.94
CA TRP A 35 -3.39 3.89 -8.03
C TRP A 35 -2.21 4.65 -8.63
N ILE A 36 -1.32 3.98 -9.36
CA ILE A 36 -0.21 4.66 -10.06
C ILE A 36 -0.73 5.66 -11.11
N ARG A 37 -1.86 5.36 -11.76
CA ARG A 37 -2.44 6.20 -12.82
C ARG A 37 -3.37 7.28 -12.28
N THR A 38 -3.84 7.17 -11.04
CA THR A 38 -4.77 8.12 -10.42
C THR A 38 -4.01 9.34 -9.94
N ALA A 39 -4.37 10.52 -10.43
CA ALA A 39 -3.80 11.79 -9.99
C ALA A 39 -4.51 12.40 -8.77
N GLY A 40 -5.66 11.85 -8.38
CA GLY A 40 -6.52 12.36 -7.30
C GLY A 40 -6.58 11.45 -6.08
N ILE A 41 -7.79 11.17 -5.62
CA ILE A 41 -8.05 10.31 -4.46
C ILE A 41 -7.75 8.85 -4.82
N HIS A 42 -6.87 8.20 -4.08
CA HIS A 42 -6.50 6.80 -4.27
C HIS A 42 -7.58 5.85 -3.67
N ALA A 43 -8.84 6.03 -4.08
CA ALA A 43 -9.91 5.12 -3.75
C ALA A 43 -9.88 3.88 -4.67
N VAL A 44 -10.37 2.75 -4.16
CA VAL A 44 -10.48 1.50 -4.95
C VAL A 44 -11.35 1.73 -6.19
N THR A 45 -12.49 2.39 -6.02
CA THR A 45 -13.43 2.69 -7.12
C THR A 45 -12.78 3.54 -8.21
N GLU A 46 -11.98 4.53 -7.85
CA GLU A 46 -11.24 5.37 -8.80
C GLU A 46 -10.21 4.53 -9.58
N ALA A 47 -9.48 3.66 -8.90
CA ALA A 47 -8.56 2.73 -9.55
C ALA A 47 -9.25 1.85 -10.59
N LEU A 48 -10.47 1.37 -10.30
CA LEU A 48 -11.26 0.56 -11.26
C LEU A 48 -11.70 1.35 -12.50
N VAL A 49 -12.07 2.61 -12.32
CA VAL A 49 -12.43 3.51 -13.43
C VAL A 49 -11.22 3.75 -14.32
N VAL A 50 -10.10 4.17 -13.73
CA VAL A 50 -8.87 4.52 -14.47
C VAL A 50 -8.28 3.31 -15.21
N THR A 51 -8.43 2.10 -14.68
CA THR A 51 -7.98 0.86 -15.35
C THR A 51 -8.98 0.32 -16.37
N GLY A 52 -10.18 0.89 -16.47
CA GLY A 52 -11.22 0.45 -17.40
C GLY A 52 -11.86 -0.89 -17.04
N VAL A 53 -11.73 -1.35 -15.80
CA VAL A 53 -12.37 -2.60 -15.32
C VAL A 53 -13.65 -2.36 -14.54
N ALA A 54 -14.03 -1.11 -14.32
CA ALA A 54 -15.30 -0.76 -13.73
C ALA A 54 -16.46 -1.40 -14.52
N GLY A 55 -17.37 -2.06 -13.82
CA GLY A 55 -18.51 -2.77 -14.44
C GLY A 55 -18.20 -4.18 -14.97
N ARG A 56 -16.94 -4.59 -15.11
CA ARG A 56 -16.59 -5.99 -15.51
C ARG A 56 -16.78 -6.97 -14.36
N ARG A 57 -16.59 -6.52 -13.14
CA ARG A 57 -16.73 -7.29 -11.91
C ARG A 57 -17.21 -6.36 -10.81
N HIS A 58 -18.03 -6.88 -9.89
CA HIS A 58 -18.52 -6.08 -8.77
C HIS A 58 -17.35 -5.51 -7.94
N HIS A 59 -17.39 -4.22 -7.63
CA HIS A 59 -16.32 -3.51 -6.91
C HIS A 59 -15.98 -4.13 -5.55
N ASP A 60 -16.95 -4.76 -4.90
CA ASP A 60 -16.76 -5.45 -3.63
C ASP A 60 -15.67 -6.54 -3.68
N ALA A 61 -15.47 -7.18 -4.84
CA ALA A 61 -14.40 -8.14 -5.02
C ALA A 61 -13.00 -7.54 -4.81
N TYR A 62 -12.82 -6.27 -5.13
CA TYR A 62 -11.57 -5.54 -4.92
C TYR A 62 -11.48 -4.97 -3.50
N HIS A 63 -12.60 -4.54 -2.91
CA HIS A 63 -12.62 -4.15 -1.50
C HIS A 63 -12.32 -5.32 -0.57
N ARG A 64 -12.79 -6.53 -0.90
CA ARG A 64 -12.47 -7.75 -0.15
C ARG A 64 -11.00 -8.15 -0.20
N PHE A 65 -10.24 -7.69 -1.17
CA PHE A 65 -8.79 -7.85 -1.18
C PHE A 65 -8.16 -7.26 0.09
N PHE A 66 -8.63 -6.09 0.55
CA PHE A 66 -8.12 -5.45 1.77
C PHE A 66 -8.77 -5.98 3.05
N SER A 67 -10.06 -6.31 3.03
CA SER A 67 -10.81 -6.64 4.25
C SER A 67 -10.88 -8.14 4.57
N ARG A 68 -10.68 -9.01 3.58
CA ARG A 68 -10.83 -10.46 3.71
C ARG A 68 -9.77 -11.26 2.93
N GLY A 69 -8.84 -10.59 2.26
CA GLY A 69 -7.75 -11.27 1.56
C GLY A 69 -6.84 -11.98 2.55
N THR A 70 -6.58 -13.26 2.31
CA THR A 70 -5.58 -14.03 3.07
C THR A 70 -4.23 -13.86 2.37
N TRP A 71 -3.45 -12.93 2.84
CA TRP A 71 -2.07 -12.69 2.41
C TRP A 71 -1.21 -12.35 3.63
N ASP A 72 0.05 -12.75 3.56
CA ASP A 72 1.00 -12.55 4.64
C ASP A 72 1.75 -11.23 4.42
N PRO A 73 1.54 -10.22 5.29
CA PRO A 73 2.23 -8.94 5.20
C PRO A 73 3.75 -9.07 5.34
N ASP A 74 4.22 -9.99 6.19
CA ASP A 74 5.65 -10.18 6.45
C ASP A 74 6.33 -10.80 5.24
N GLU A 75 5.70 -11.79 4.61
CA GLU A 75 6.21 -12.38 3.37
C GLU A 75 6.22 -11.36 2.23
N LEU A 76 5.18 -10.55 2.08
CA LEU A 76 5.16 -9.47 1.08
C LEU A 76 6.21 -8.42 1.37
N GLY A 77 6.42 -8.06 2.64
CA GLY A 77 7.47 -7.16 3.08
C GLY A 77 8.87 -7.69 2.74
N ARG A 78 9.12 -8.98 2.98
CA ARG A 78 10.37 -9.66 2.64
C ARG A 78 10.64 -9.65 1.13
N LEU A 79 9.62 -9.95 0.33
CA LEU A 79 9.72 -9.94 -1.14
C LEU A 79 9.98 -8.52 -1.67
N LEU A 80 9.28 -7.51 -1.14
CA LEU A 80 9.49 -6.11 -1.48
C LEU A 80 10.90 -5.64 -1.11
N PHE A 81 11.39 -6.02 0.07
CA PHE A 81 12.75 -5.72 0.49
C PHE A 81 13.79 -6.30 -0.49
N GLY A 82 13.56 -7.53 -0.98
CA GLY A 82 14.39 -8.13 -2.03
C GLY A 82 14.46 -7.31 -3.31
N ILE A 83 13.33 -6.73 -3.75
CA ILE A 83 13.27 -5.83 -4.91
C ILE A 83 14.09 -4.55 -4.63
N ILE A 84 13.94 -3.95 -3.45
CA ILE A 84 14.67 -2.75 -3.06
C ILE A 84 16.18 -3.01 -3.06
N LEU A 85 16.62 -4.15 -2.52
CA LEU A 85 18.02 -4.55 -2.52
C LEU A 85 18.60 -4.63 -3.94
N GLN A 86 17.87 -5.24 -4.85
CA GLN A 86 18.29 -5.35 -6.25
C GLN A 86 18.37 -3.98 -6.94
N LEU A 87 17.45 -3.08 -6.65
CA LEU A 87 17.42 -1.74 -7.24
C LEU A 87 18.50 -0.82 -6.67
N CYS A 88 18.79 -0.94 -5.37
CA CYS A 88 19.81 -0.10 -4.72
C CYS A 88 21.25 -0.48 -5.06
N GLY A 89 21.52 -1.72 -5.50
CA GLY A 89 22.81 -2.17 -6.06
C GLY A 89 24.05 -1.99 -5.17
N GLY A 90 23.88 -1.71 -3.89
CA GLY A 90 24.95 -1.36 -2.97
C GLY A 90 25.39 -2.49 -2.04
N SER A 91 26.64 -2.45 -1.58
CA SER A 91 27.18 -3.36 -0.58
C SER A 91 26.75 -3.03 0.86
N ALA A 92 26.21 -1.84 1.09
CA ALA A 92 25.75 -1.37 2.40
C ALA A 92 24.39 -0.68 2.25
N ILE A 93 23.43 -1.05 3.11
CA ILE A 93 22.12 -0.44 3.17
C ILE A 93 22.03 0.37 4.45
N ARG A 94 21.64 1.63 4.31
CA ARG A 94 21.34 2.49 5.44
C ARG A 94 19.83 2.49 5.66
N VAL A 95 19.39 1.96 6.80
CA VAL A 95 17.99 1.94 7.20
C VAL A 95 17.78 3.07 8.20
N VAL A 96 16.77 3.90 7.97
CA VAL A 96 16.29 4.91 8.90
C VAL A 96 14.92 4.45 9.40
N ILE A 97 14.77 4.37 10.71
CA ILE A 97 13.50 4.05 11.36
C ILE A 97 12.99 5.37 11.94
N ASP A 98 11.80 5.78 11.53
CA ASP A 98 11.11 6.96 12.02
C ASP A 98 9.71 6.58 12.49
N ASP A 99 9.24 7.24 13.52
CA ASP A 99 7.93 7.01 14.13
C ASP A 99 6.97 8.11 13.67
N THR A 100 6.00 7.74 12.85
CA THR A 100 5.01 8.68 12.29
C THR A 100 3.62 8.36 12.78
N LEU A 101 3.04 9.27 13.57
CA LEU A 101 1.66 9.14 14.01
C LEU A 101 0.68 9.23 12.83
N ALA A 102 -0.02 8.15 12.55
CA ALA A 102 -1.10 8.11 11.57
C ALA A 102 -2.45 8.37 12.23
N PRO A 103 -3.05 9.58 12.10
CA PRO A 103 -4.34 9.89 12.69
C PRO A 103 -5.43 8.95 12.18
N LYS A 104 -6.17 8.33 13.09
CA LYS A 104 -7.27 7.41 12.78
C LYS A 104 -8.49 7.76 13.61
N LYS A 105 -9.67 7.47 13.06
CA LYS A 105 -10.96 7.66 13.73
C LYS A 105 -11.83 6.42 13.51
N GLY A 106 -12.58 6.06 14.52
CA GLY A 106 -13.59 5.00 14.46
C GLY A 106 -13.44 3.95 15.55
N PRO A 107 -14.53 3.31 15.96
CA PRO A 107 -14.56 2.35 17.08
C PRO A 107 -13.91 1.00 16.75
N MET A 108 -13.69 0.69 15.46
CA MET A 108 -13.19 -0.61 14.99
C MET A 108 -11.75 -0.51 14.46
N VAL A 109 -10.98 0.50 14.86
CA VAL A 109 -9.59 0.63 14.45
C VAL A 109 -8.71 -0.12 15.45
N PHE A 110 -8.07 -1.20 14.99
CA PHE A 110 -7.13 -1.98 15.81
C PHE A 110 -5.93 -1.12 16.21
N GLY A 111 -5.50 -1.23 17.47
CA GLY A 111 -4.34 -0.50 17.97
C GLY A 111 -4.55 1.00 18.17
N LEU A 112 -5.81 1.49 18.08
CA LEU A 112 -6.10 2.91 18.29
C LEU A 112 -5.75 3.34 19.71
N GLY A 113 -4.82 4.27 19.84
CA GLY A 113 -4.39 4.88 21.09
C GLY A 113 -4.44 6.42 21.02
N CYS A 114 -4.35 7.05 22.19
CA CYS A 114 -4.18 8.49 22.28
C CYS A 114 -2.68 8.79 22.38
N HIS A 115 -2.14 9.49 21.40
CA HIS A 115 -0.73 9.81 21.29
C HIS A 115 -0.48 11.31 21.25
N ILE A 116 0.70 11.74 21.67
CA ILE A 116 1.15 13.12 21.49
C ILE A 116 1.56 13.26 20.01
N ASP A 117 0.92 14.20 19.33
CA ASP A 117 1.31 14.58 17.97
C ASP A 117 2.57 15.45 18.04
N ALA A 118 3.72 14.88 17.76
CA ALA A 118 5.00 15.56 17.85
C ALA A 118 5.14 16.71 16.82
N VAL A 119 4.49 16.58 15.67
CA VAL A 119 4.53 17.59 14.59
C VAL A 119 3.71 18.83 14.96
N ARG A 120 2.55 18.63 15.58
CA ARG A 120 1.61 19.71 15.94
C ARG A 120 1.82 20.26 17.35
N SER A 121 2.57 19.56 18.18
CA SER A 121 2.88 19.98 19.57
C SER A 121 4.01 20.97 19.59
N THR A 122 3.90 21.92 20.51
CA THR A 122 4.98 22.87 20.86
C THR A 122 5.48 22.62 22.29
N ARG A 123 6.52 23.33 22.68
CA ARG A 123 7.06 23.23 24.05
C ARG A 123 6.03 23.65 25.12
N LEU A 124 5.15 24.58 24.77
CA LEU A 124 4.13 25.15 25.69
C LEU A 124 2.74 24.54 25.49
N HIS A 125 2.47 23.91 24.31
CA HIS A 125 1.16 23.37 24.00
C HIS A 125 1.30 21.97 23.44
N LYS A 126 0.71 20.99 24.12
CA LYS A 126 0.69 19.59 23.67
C LYS A 126 -0.60 19.29 22.93
N VAL A 127 -0.48 18.74 21.74
CA VAL A 127 -1.61 18.27 20.92
C VAL A 127 -1.68 16.75 21.03
N PHE A 128 -2.86 16.24 21.36
CA PHE A 128 -3.13 14.81 21.41
C PHE A 128 -3.99 14.40 20.22
N THR A 129 -3.67 13.28 19.63
CA THR A 129 -4.38 12.73 18.46
C THR A 129 -4.58 11.25 18.66
N PHE A 130 -5.77 10.74 18.28
CA PHE A 130 -6.02 9.32 18.23
C PHE A 130 -5.43 8.76 16.93
N GLY A 131 -4.63 7.68 17.06
CA GLY A 131 -3.95 7.05 15.93
C GLY A 131 -3.11 5.85 16.39
N HIS A 132 -2.25 5.42 15.49
CA HIS A 132 -1.18 4.42 15.73
C HIS A 132 -0.01 4.67 14.80
#